data_dfc3e1cb81b38b827458fd749dd97a88
#
_entry.id   dfc3e1cb81b38b827458fd749dd97a88
#
_cell.length_a   1.000
_cell.length_b   1.000
_cell.length_c   1.000
_cell.angle_alpha   90.00
_cell.angle_beta   90.00
_cell.angle_gamma   90.00
#
_symmetry.space_group_name_H-M   'P 1'
#
loop_
_entity.id
_entity.type
_entity.pdbx_description
1 polymer ?
#
loop_
_entity_poly.entity_id
_entity_poly.type
_entity_poly.pdbx_seq_one_letter_code
_entity_poly.pdbx_strand_id
1 'polypeptide(L)'
;DPSFNYLGSKSGSRSVFKECGVNLPPGYEDLYSESDLFRALTKLRIDYPDISKAVVKINEGFSGDGNAIFVYPVISMEYDALYQWIQDHKHAQLKIVAKKLSYDHFIEKIIKTGGIVEAFVTGTEVTSPSVQCRINPLGEVCVISTHDQVLSGENQQIFAGANFPASDDYSVELSEITKKIGQTLRDKGALGRFGVDFMSVKSDDGWNHYAIEINLRKGGTTHPFLMLQFLTEGYYNSDLGCYVLPDGRTRYYFATDNLQNDAYKGLTPLD
;
A
#
# COMPACT_ATOMS: atom_id res chain seq x y z
N ASP A 1 14.65 15.07 7.05
CA ASP A 1 15.97 14.51 6.68
C ASP A 1 15.84 13.73 5.38
N PRO A 2 16.72 13.95 4.37
CA PRO A 2 16.67 13.23 3.09
C PRO A 2 16.75 11.70 3.21
N SER A 3 17.37 11.16 4.28
CA SER A 3 17.42 9.71 4.53
C SER A 3 16.04 9.09 4.70
N PHE A 4 15.03 9.86 5.12
CA PHE A 4 13.65 9.38 5.24
C PHE A 4 12.92 9.25 3.90
N ASN A 5 13.43 9.88 2.83
CA ASN A 5 12.85 9.68 1.50
C ASN A 5 12.93 8.21 1.07
N TYR A 6 14.05 7.55 1.37
CA TYR A 6 14.19 6.12 1.08
C TYR A 6 13.22 5.28 1.93
N LEU A 7 13.12 5.53 3.24
CA LEU A 7 12.23 4.77 4.13
C LEU A 7 10.76 4.86 3.72
N GLY A 8 10.33 6.00 3.15
CA GLY A 8 8.97 6.21 2.63
C GLY A 8 8.79 5.77 1.17
N SER A 9 9.85 5.30 0.50
CA SER A 9 9.75 4.75 -0.86
C SER A 9 9.22 3.31 -0.85
N LYS A 10 8.81 2.80 -2.01
CA LYS A 10 8.38 1.39 -2.14
C LYS A 10 9.52 0.43 -1.81
N SER A 11 10.75 0.71 -2.28
CA SER A 11 11.94 -0.07 -1.96
C SER A 11 12.27 -0.03 -0.47
N GLY A 12 12.26 1.15 0.14
CA GLY A 12 12.53 1.33 1.56
C GLY A 12 11.47 0.65 2.44
N SER A 13 10.19 0.72 2.06
CA SER A 13 9.10 0.00 2.74
C SER A 13 9.38 -1.50 2.79
N ARG A 14 9.73 -2.12 1.66
CA ARG A 14 10.06 -3.56 1.58
C ARG A 14 11.27 -3.91 2.43
N SER A 15 12.30 -3.05 2.43
CA SER A 15 13.49 -3.24 3.28
C SER A 15 13.12 -3.24 4.78
N VAL A 16 12.29 -2.31 5.23
CA VAL A 16 11.79 -2.25 6.61
C VAL A 16 10.96 -3.48 6.95
N PHE A 17 10.04 -3.93 6.08
CA PHE A 17 9.22 -5.12 6.31
C PHE A 17 10.05 -6.38 6.47
N LYS A 18 11.09 -6.56 5.63
CA LYS A 18 12.05 -7.68 5.75
C LYS A 18 12.81 -7.62 7.09
N GLU A 19 13.27 -6.44 7.49
CA GLU A 19 13.99 -6.24 8.76
C GLU A 19 13.15 -6.57 9.98
N CYS A 20 11.87 -6.22 9.97
CA CYS A 20 10.97 -6.56 11.09
C CYS A 20 10.35 -7.97 10.97
N GLY A 21 10.66 -8.75 9.95
CA GLY A 21 10.09 -10.08 9.75
C GLY A 21 8.56 -10.06 9.52
N VAL A 22 8.07 -9.04 8.84
CA VAL A 22 6.64 -8.89 8.48
C VAL A 22 6.44 -9.46 7.08
N ASN A 23 5.34 -10.18 6.86
CA ASN A 23 4.99 -10.71 5.56
C ASN A 23 4.79 -9.59 4.54
N LEU A 24 5.34 -9.80 3.35
CA LEU A 24 5.16 -8.93 2.19
C LEU A 24 5.04 -9.79 0.92
N PRO A 25 4.45 -9.29 -0.17
CA PRO A 25 4.38 -10.05 -1.41
C PRO A 25 5.79 -10.42 -1.90
N PRO A 26 6.02 -11.63 -2.41
CA PRO A 26 7.28 -11.97 -3.06
C PRO A 26 7.66 -10.93 -4.10
N GLY A 27 8.94 -10.55 -4.16
CA GLY A 27 9.36 -9.52 -5.12
C GLY A 27 10.75 -8.97 -4.84
N TYR A 28 11.13 -7.98 -5.65
CA TYR A 28 12.45 -7.37 -5.69
C TYR A 28 12.34 -5.86 -5.68
N GLU A 29 13.23 -5.22 -4.95
CA GLU A 29 13.35 -3.77 -4.81
C GLU A 29 14.64 -3.23 -5.44
N ASP A 30 14.79 -1.90 -5.39
CA ASP A 30 15.97 -1.16 -5.85
C ASP A 30 16.29 -1.36 -7.34
N LEU A 31 15.25 -1.32 -8.17
CA LEU A 31 15.36 -1.45 -9.62
C LEU A 31 15.58 -0.06 -10.23
N TYR A 32 16.72 0.16 -10.87
CA TYR A 32 17.10 1.47 -11.45
C TYR A 32 17.32 1.44 -12.96
N SER A 33 16.99 0.34 -13.62
CA SER A 33 17.08 0.22 -15.07
C SER A 33 15.97 -0.67 -15.64
N GLU A 34 15.70 -0.54 -16.92
CA GLU A 34 14.79 -1.45 -17.63
C GLU A 34 15.29 -2.90 -17.58
N SER A 35 16.61 -3.11 -17.64
CA SER A 35 17.18 -4.45 -17.52
C SER A 35 17.05 -5.04 -16.11
N ASP A 36 17.09 -4.21 -15.05
CA ASP A 36 16.80 -4.67 -13.69
C ASP A 36 15.35 -5.10 -13.57
N LEU A 37 14.43 -4.31 -14.15
CA LEU A 37 13.01 -4.65 -14.20
C LEU A 37 12.78 -6.02 -14.87
N PHE A 38 13.38 -6.26 -16.04
CA PHE A 38 13.21 -7.53 -16.75
C PHE A 38 13.80 -8.70 -15.98
N ARG A 39 15.00 -8.53 -15.37
CA ARG A 39 15.58 -9.55 -14.50
C ARG A 39 14.71 -9.87 -13.29
N ALA A 40 14.16 -8.84 -12.64
CA ALA A 40 13.27 -8.99 -11.50
C ALA A 40 11.97 -9.72 -11.87
N LEU A 41 11.33 -9.34 -12.99
CA LEU A 41 10.15 -10.02 -13.51
C LEU A 41 10.45 -11.50 -13.83
N THR A 42 11.55 -11.75 -14.54
CA THR A 42 11.96 -13.11 -14.90
C THR A 42 12.18 -13.96 -13.65
N LYS A 43 12.99 -13.45 -12.72
CA LYS A 43 13.33 -14.16 -11.49
C LYS A 43 12.10 -14.42 -10.63
N LEU A 44 11.19 -13.44 -10.50
CA LEU A 44 9.96 -13.60 -9.75
C LEU A 44 9.10 -14.76 -10.29
N ARG A 45 8.99 -14.90 -11.60
CA ARG A 45 8.23 -15.99 -12.23
C ARG A 45 8.92 -17.36 -12.10
N ILE A 46 10.26 -17.39 -12.13
CA ILE A 46 11.04 -18.62 -11.95
C ILE A 46 10.94 -19.10 -10.49
N ASP A 47 11.14 -18.18 -9.53
CA ASP A 47 11.09 -18.51 -8.10
C ASP A 47 9.67 -18.88 -7.63
N TYR A 48 8.64 -18.34 -8.31
CA TYR A 48 7.20 -18.55 -8.00
C TYR A 48 6.41 -18.89 -9.27
N PRO A 49 6.45 -20.14 -9.73
CA PRO A 49 5.90 -20.55 -11.04
C PRO A 49 4.39 -20.34 -11.20
N ASP A 50 3.63 -20.24 -10.11
CA ASP A 50 2.18 -20.07 -10.13
C ASP A 50 1.71 -18.63 -10.28
N ILE A 51 2.63 -17.66 -10.22
CA ILE A 51 2.29 -16.25 -10.36
C ILE A 51 1.90 -15.94 -11.81
N SER A 52 0.66 -15.52 -12.03
CA SER A 52 0.18 -15.09 -13.36
C SER A 52 0.38 -13.61 -13.64
N LYS A 53 0.55 -12.79 -12.60
CA LYS A 53 0.70 -11.33 -12.70
C LYS A 53 1.71 -10.81 -11.67
N ALA A 54 2.39 -9.72 -12.03
CA ALA A 54 3.20 -8.94 -11.10
C ALA A 54 2.74 -7.47 -11.09
N VAL A 55 3.00 -6.78 -10.00
CA VAL A 55 2.85 -5.33 -9.90
C VAL A 55 4.24 -4.71 -9.98
N VAL A 56 4.40 -3.76 -10.88
CA VAL A 56 5.59 -2.90 -10.98
C VAL A 56 5.23 -1.55 -10.40
N LYS A 57 6.00 -1.03 -9.47
CA LYS A 57 5.73 0.24 -8.81
C LYS A 57 6.96 1.15 -8.87
N ILE A 58 6.76 2.42 -9.23
CA ILE A 58 7.78 3.46 -9.10
C ILE A 58 7.90 3.82 -7.62
N ASN A 59 9.13 4.04 -7.12
CA ASN A 59 9.37 4.37 -5.72
C ASN A 59 8.60 5.61 -5.24
N GLU A 60 8.46 6.63 -6.08
CA GLU A 60 7.77 7.89 -5.78
C GLU A 60 6.40 7.99 -6.46
N GLY A 61 5.66 6.88 -6.56
CA GLY A 61 4.28 6.87 -7.06
C GLY A 61 3.27 7.34 -6.00
N PHE A 62 2.25 8.10 -6.42
CA PHE A 62 1.17 8.56 -5.55
C PHE A 62 -0.17 7.97 -6.01
N SER A 63 -0.98 7.45 -5.06
CA SER A 63 -2.37 6.99 -5.30
C SER A 63 -2.53 5.99 -6.47
N GLY A 64 -1.56 5.10 -6.67
CA GLY A 64 -1.58 4.13 -7.76
C GLY A 64 -1.10 4.64 -9.12
N ASP A 65 -0.88 5.95 -9.30
CA ASP A 65 -0.42 6.52 -10.58
C ASP A 65 0.97 6.03 -11.01
N GLY A 66 1.76 5.53 -10.07
CA GLY A 66 3.07 4.93 -10.31
C GLY A 66 3.05 3.41 -10.48
N ASN A 67 1.88 2.78 -10.64
CA ASN A 67 1.75 1.34 -10.73
C ASN A 67 1.56 0.88 -12.18
N ALA A 68 2.08 -0.31 -12.48
CA ALA A 68 1.79 -1.05 -13.70
C ALA A 68 1.59 -2.53 -13.38
N ILE A 69 0.72 -3.20 -14.12
CA ILE A 69 0.48 -4.63 -14.01
C ILE A 69 1.17 -5.34 -15.17
N PHE A 70 2.05 -6.26 -14.84
CA PHE A 70 2.67 -7.16 -15.81
C PHE A 70 1.95 -8.50 -15.83
N VAL A 71 1.60 -8.99 -17.02
CA VAL A 71 0.91 -10.27 -17.23
C VAL A 71 1.88 -11.28 -17.81
N TYR A 72 2.12 -12.37 -17.10
CA TYR A 72 3.02 -13.43 -17.55
C TYR A 72 2.37 -14.34 -18.63
N PRO A 73 3.19 -15.02 -19.46
CA PRO A 73 2.68 -16.05 -20.36
C PRO A 73 2.13 -17.23 -19.57
N VAL A 74 1.13 -17.89 -20.13
CA VAL A 74 0.53 -19.10 -19.53
C VAL A 74 1.52 -20.26 -19.55
N ILE A 75 2.44 -20.29 -20.53
CA ILE A 75 3.41 -21.36 -20.74
C ILE A 75 4.60 -21.14 -19.82
N SER A 76 5.05 -22.22 -19.15
CA SER A 76 6.32 -22.21 -18.41
C SER A 76 7.49 -22.11 -19.38
N MET A 77 8.48 -21.30 -19.01
CA MET A 77 9.71 -21.07 -19.80
C MET A 77 10.91 -21.12 -18.88
N GLU A 78 12.05 -21.55 -19.44
CA GLU A 78 13.35 -21.39 -18.79
C GLU A 78 13.75 -19.91 -18.71
N TYR A 79 14.68 -19.59 -17.81
CA TYR A 79 15.05 -18.21 -17.50
C TYR A 79 15.36 -17.35 -18.72
N ASP A 80 16.28 -17.79 -19.61
CA ASP A 80 16.71 -17.00 -20.76
C ASP A 80 15.58 -16.81 -21.79
N ALA A 81 14.79 -17.84 -22.01
CA ALA A 81 13.63 -17.77 -22.90
C ALA A 81 12.56 -16.81 -22.34
N LEU A 82 12.31 -16.85 -21.03
CA LEU A 82 11.35 -15.94 -20.38
C LEU A 82 11.87 -14.50 -20.38
N TYR A 83 13.16 -14.29 -20.10
CA TYR A 83 13.76 -12.95 -20.15
C TYR A 83 13.63 -12.33 -21.55
N GLN A 84 13.95 -13.07 -22.61
CA GLN A 84 13.79 -12.60 -23.98
C GLN A 84 12.33 -12.35 -24.31
N TRP A 85 11.42 -13.23 -23.89
CA TRP A 85 9.99 -13.06 -24.11
C TRP A 85 9.47 -11.77 -23.45
N ILE A 86 9.91 -11.46 -22.20
CA ILE A 86 9.55 -10.23 -21.49
C ILE A 86 10.01 -9.00 -22.27
N GLN A 87 11.24 -9.01 -22.80
CA GLN A 87 11.77 -7.91 -23.63
C GLN A 87 10.92 -7.67 -24.86
N ASP A 88 10.57 -8.74 -25.57
CA ASP A 88 9.83 -8.65 -26.84
C ASP A 88 8.37 -8.23 -26.65
N HIS A 89 7.78 -8.55 -25.48
CA HIS A 89 6.36 -8.31 -25.21
C HIS A 89 6.10 -7.19 -24.18
N LYS A 90 7.11 -6.45 -23.74
CA LYS A 90 7.02 -5.44 -22.67
C LYS A 90 5.88 -4.43 -22.87
N HIS A 91 5.69 -3.90 -24.07
CA HIS A 91 4.64 -2.93 -24.36
C HIS A 91 3.22 -3.53 -24.33
N ALA A 92 3.08 -4.80 -24.65
CA ALA A 92 1.80 -5.48 -24.64
C ALA A 92 1.42 -5.99 -23.25
N GLN A 93 2.41 -6.41 -22.46
CA GLN A 93 2.18 -7.07 -21.18
C GLN A 93 2.27 -6.15 -19.97
N LEU A 94 3.02 -5.04 -20.03
CA LEU A 94 3.09 -4.04 -18.97
C LEU A 94 1.99 -2.98 -19.13
N LYS A 95 0.92 -3.12 -18.37
CA LYS A 95 -0.23 -2.22 -18.41
C LYS A 95 -0.12 -1.18 -17.30
N ILE A 96 0.23 0.06 -17.68
CA ILE A 96 0.34 1.18 -16.73
C ILE A 96 -1.05 1.62 -16.30
N VAL A 97 -1.26 1.78 -14.98
CA VAL A 97 -2.54 2.16 -14.38
C VAL A 97 -2.92 3.60 -14.74
N ALA A 98 -1.95 4.52 -14.71
CA ALA A 98 -2.15 5.91 -15.07
C ALA A 98 -2.34 6.08 -16.58
N LYS A 99 -3.56 6.42 -17.03
CA LYS A 99 -3.93 6.53 -18.47
C LYS A 99 -3.09 7.51 -19.30
N LYS A 100 -2.45 8.50 -18.66
CA LYS A 100 -1.66 9.55 -19.33
C LYS A 100 -0.15 9.30 -19.29
N LEU A 101 0.30 8.23 -18.65
CA LEU A 101 1.73 7.91 -18.52
C LEU A 101 2.13 6.90 -19.59
N SER A 102 3.03 7.30 -20.50
CA SER A 102 3.58 6.38 -21.53
C SER A 102 4.58 5.41 -20.89
N TYR A 103 4.87 4.31 -21.62
CA TYR A 103 5.88 3.34 -21.23
C TYR A 103 7.25 4.00 -21.00
N ASP A 104 7.70 4.83 -21.93
CA ASP A 104 9.02 5.47 -21.85
C ASP A 104 9.13 6.37 -20.62
N HIS A 105 8.14 7.21 -20.37
CA HIS A 105 8.10 8.04 -19.16
C HIS A 105 8.00 7.21 -17.86
N PHE A 106 7.33 6.06 -17.89
CA PHE A 106 7.29 5.15 -16.75
C PHE A 106 8.69 4.59 -16.44
N ILE A 107 9.42 4.14 -17.47
CA ILE A 107 10.79 3.65 -17.34
C ILE A 107 11.77 4.76 -16.93
N GLU A 108 11.66 5.97 -17.50
CA GLU A 108 12.45 7.12 -17.06
C GLU A 108 12.31 7.40 -15.56
N LYS A 109 11.08 7.30 -15.03
CA LYS A 109 10.84 7.47 -13.58
C LYS A 109 11.49 6.35 -12.78
N ILE A 110 11.41 5.08 -13.21
CA ILE A 110 12.13 3.96 -12.58
C ILE A 110 13.63 4.23 -12.56
N ILE A 111 14.21 4.65 -13.67
CA ILE A 111 15.65 4.97 -13.76
C ILE A 111 16.02 6.09 -12.78
N LYS A 112 15.16 7.10 -12.63
CA LYS A 112 15.43 8.29 -11.82
C LYS A 112 15.25 8.05 -10.32
N THR A 113 14.17 7.37 -9.92
CA THR A 113 13.76 7.26 -8.51
C THR A 113 13.81 5.84 -7.96
N GLY A 114 14.07 4.88 -8.83
CA GLY A 114 13.98 3.46 -8.51
C GLY A 114 12.55 2.92 -8.60
N GLY A 115 12.44 1.61 -8.48
CA GLY A 115 11.16 0.92 -8.48
C GLY A 115 11.25 -0.47 -7.87
N ILE A 116 10.10 -1.14 -7.81
CA ILE A 116 9.97 -2.51 -7.32
C ILE A 116 9.15 -3.36 -8.28
N VAL A 117 9.34 -4.66 -8.18
CA VAL A 117 8.43 -5.68 -8.74
C VAL A 117 7.96 -6.56 -7.60
N GLU A 118 6.68 -6.82 -7.51
CA GLU A 118 6.13 -7.76 -6.53
C GLU A 118 5.00 -8.62 -7.13
N ALA A 119 4.75 -9.78 -6.54
CA ALA A 119 3.65 -10.64 -6.93
C ALA A 119 2.31 -9.91 -6.76
N PHE A 120 1.42 -10.05 -7.74
CA PHE A 120 0.05 -9.56 -7.60
C PHE A 120 -0.68 -10.49 -6.62
N VAL A 121 -1.09 -9.93 -5.46
CA VAL A 121 -1.79 -10.66 -4.42
C VAL A 121 -3.20 -11.04 -4.92
N THR A 122 -3.53 -12.32 -4.87
CA THR A 122 -4.81 -12.87 -5.29
C THR A 122 -5.39 -13.78 -4.22
N GLY A 123 -6.70 -13.94 -4.20
CA GLY A 123 -7.41 -14.84 -3.29
C GLY A 123 -8.90 -14.81 -3.55
N THR A 124 -9.66 -15.65 -2.84
CA THR A 124 -11.13 -15.70 -2.94
C THR A 124 -11.80 -14.49 -2.28
N GLU A 125 -11.20 -14.00 -1.20
CA GLU A 125 -11.60 -12.78 -0.52
C GLU A 125 -10.33 -11.98 -0.21
N VAL A 126 -10.23 -10.77 -0.77
CA VAL A 126 -9.08 -9.88 -0.63
C VAL A 126 -9.57 -8.51 -0.18
N THR A 127 -8.97 -8.00 0.89
CA THR A 127 -9.23 -6.66 1.42
C THR A 127 -7.96 -5.83 1.42
N SER A 128 -8.12 -4.50 1.50
CA SER A 128 -6.99 -3.55 1.52
C SER A 128 -7.04 -2.70 2.78
N PRO A 129 -6.72 -3.26 3.96
CA PRO A 129 -6.70 -2.47 5.18
C PRO A 129 -5.48 -1.55 5.26
N SER A 130 -5.64 -0.49 6.06
CA SER A 130 -4.58 0.48 6.36
C SER A 130 -4.59 0.79 7.84
N VAL A 131 -3.41 0.86 8.46
CA VAL A 131 -3.24 1.22 9.87
C VAL A 131 -2.47 2.53 9.97
N GLN A 132 -3.01 3.47 10.73
CA GLN A 132 -2.39 4.75 10.99
C GLN A 132 -1.73 4.76 12.37
N CYS A 133 -0.49 5.19 12.43
CA CYS A 133 0.31 5.23 13.65
C CYS A 133 0.98 6.59 13.85
N ARG A 134 1.51 6.76 15.05
CA ARG A 134 2.35 7.91 15.42
C ARG A 134 3.52 7.45 16.28
N ILE A 135 4.69 7.95 15.98
CA ILE A 135 5.85 7.91 16.86
C ILE A 135 5.93 9.29 17.52
N ASN A 136 5.79 9.35 18.86
CA ASN A 136 5.86 10.60 19.59
C ASN A 136 7.31 11.00 19.90
N PRO A 137 7.59 12.23 20.38
CA PRO A 137 8.95 12.67 20.72
C PRO A 137 9.64 11.85 21.82
N LEU A 138 8.89 11.06 22.61
CA LEU A 138 9.43 10.16 23.63
C LEU A 138 9.79 8.78 23.05
N GLY A 139 9.57 8.57 21.75
CA GLY A 139 9.83 7.31 21.06
C GLY A 139 8.73 6.24 21.26
N GLU A 140 7.57 6.62 21.79
CA GLU A 140 6.43 5.69 21.89
C GLU A 140 5.72 5.56 20.56
N VAL A 141 5.40 4.32 20.16
CA VAL A 141 4.65 3.97 18.97
C VAL A 141 3.19 3.73 19.33
N CYS A 142 2.30 4.58 18.85
CA CYS A 142 0.87 4.50 19.13
C CYS A 142 0.09 4.24 17.85
N VAL A 143 -0.76 3.21 17.83
CA VAL A 143 -1.77 3.03 16.78
C VAL A 143 -2.86 4.06 16.99
N ILE A 144 -3.23 4.76 15.91
CA ILE A 144 -4.22 5.84 15.93
C ILE A 144 -5.55 5.39 15.40
N SER A 145 -5.53 4.59 14.31
CA SER A 145 -6.75 4.13 13.64
C SER A 145 -6.45 3.03 12.64
N THR A 146 -7.44 2.19 12.38
CA THR A 146 -7.43 1.20 11.29
C THR A 146 -8.56 1.52 10.31
N HIS A 147 -8.38 1.19 9.05
CA HIS A 147 -9.36 1.45 8.00
C HIS A 147 -9.37 0.33 6.98
N ASP A 148 -10.55 0.05 6.41
CA ASP A 148 -10.65 -0.73 5.18
C ASP A 148 -10.78 0.21 4.00
N GLN A 149 -9.76 0.23 3.14
CA GLN A 149 -9.75 1.06 1.95
C GLN A 149 -10.76 0.51 0.93
N VAL A 150 -11.55 1.40 0.37
CA VAL A 150 -12.37 1.13 -0.81
C VAL A 150 -11.55 1.51 -2.03
N LEU A 151 -11.21 0.52 -2.82
CA LEU A 151 -10.42 0.68 -4.04
C LEU A 151 -11.32 0.64 -5.27
N SER A 152 -10.95 1.38 -6.29
CA SER A 152 -11.64 1.49 -7.58
C SER A 152 -10.69 1.26 -8.76
N GLY A 153 -11.24 1.34 -9.99
CA GLY A 153 -10.52 1.06 -11.22
C GLY A 153 -10.49 -0.43 -11.58
N GLU A 154 -10.10 -0.75 -12.79
CA GLU A 154 -10.14 -2.10 -13.37
C GLU A 154 -9.36 -3.15 -12.55
N ASN A 155 -8.27 -2.74 -11.90
CA ASN A 155 -7.42 -3.60 -11.05
C ASN A 155 -7.47 -3.22 -9.57
N GLN A 156 -8.47 -2.43 -9.14
CA GLN A 156 -8.60 -1.98 -7.75
C GLN A 156 -7.31 -1.35 -7.19
N GLN A 157 -6.68 -0.48 -7.96
CA GLN A 157 -5.42 0.20 -7.59
C GLN A 157 -5.60 1.67 -7.22
N ILE A 158 -6.82 2.21 -7.30
CA ILE A 158 -7.11 3.63 -7.06
C ILE A 158 -7.92 3.75 -5.78
N PHE A 159 -7.42 4.52 -4.81
CA PHE A 159 -8.15 4.83 -3.59
C PHE A 159 -9.43 5.63 -3.90
N ALA A 160 -10.56 5.18 -3.39
CA ALA A 160 -11.87 5.81 -3.57
C ALA A 160 -12.55 6.17 -2.25
N GLY A 161 -12.00 5.76 -1.13
CA GLY A 161 -12.54 6.03 0.19
C GLY A 161 -12.08 4.99 1.21
N ALA A 162 -12.57 5.09 2.44
CA ALA A 162 -12.28 4.15 3.49
C ALA A 162 -13.43 4.02 4.49
N ASN A 163 -13.68 2.80 4.95
CA ASN A 163 -14.48 2.49 6.11
C ASN A 163 -13.61 2.57 7.37
N PHE A 164 -14.16 3.03 8.46
CA PHE A 164 -13.52 3.12 9.75
C PHE A 164 -14.40 2.54 10.86
N PRO A 165 -13.85 1.75 11.79
CA PRO A 165 -12.53 1.10 11.75
C PRO A 165 -12.44 0.04 10.65
N ALA A 166 -11.28 -0.61 10.47
CA ALA A 166 -11.17 -1.84 9.72
C ALA A 166 -11.95 -2.98 10.42
N SER A 167 -12.20 -4.07 9.69
CA SER A 167 -12.93 -5.23 10.22
C SER A 167 -12.34 -5.75 11.53
N ASP A 168 -13.24 -6.12 12.45
CA ASP A 168 -12.88 -6.73 13.74
C ASP A 168 -12.13 -8.06 13.56
N ASP A 169 -12.30 -8.73 12.42
CA ASP A 169 -11.63 -10.00 12.10
C ASP A 169 -10.09 -9.88 12.11
N TYR A 170 -9.52 -8.67 11.87
CA TYR A 170 -8.07 -8.49 11.72
C TYR A 170 -7.51 -7.16 12.22
N SER A 171 -8.34 -6.22 12.66
CA SER A 171 -7.89 -4.87 13.04
C SER A 171 -6.88 -4.89 14.21
N VAL A 172 -7.05 -5.80 15.17
CA VAL A 172 -6.13 -5.97 16.31
C VAL A 172 -4.80 -6.55 15.84
N GLU A 173 -4.82 -7.61 15.02
CA GLU A 173 -3.61 -8.25 14.50
C GLU A 173 -2.78 -7.27 13.64
N LEU A 174 -3.44 -6.53 12.75
CA LEU A 174 -2.79 -5.49 11.93
C LEU A 174 -2.19 -4.37 12.78
N SER A 175 -2.83 -4.01 13.88
CA SER A 175 -2.31 -3.04 14.85
C SER A 175 -1.00 -3.52 15.47
N GLU A 176 -0.90 -4.78 15.85
CA GLU A 176 0.32 -5.37 16.42
C GLU A 176 1.45 -5.47 15.36
N ILE A 177 1.13 -5.90 14.14
CA ILE A 177 2.09 -5.91 13.03
C ILE A 177 2.64 -4.49 12.80
N THR A 178 1.76 -3.49 12.77
CA THR A 178 2.17 -2.10 12.52
C THR A 178 2.97 -1.50 13.68
N LYS A 179 2.73 -1.91 14.94
CA LYS A 179 3.58 -1.52 16.08
C LYS A 179 5.02 -1.98 15.89
N LYS A 180 5.26 -3.21 15.41
CA LYS A 180 6.62 -3.72 15.08
C LYS A 180 7.30 -2.87 14.02
N ILE A 181 6.58 -2.55 12.94
CA ILE A 181 7.09 -1.66 11.87
C ILE A 181 7.43 -0.29 12.45
N GLY A 182 6.55 0.26 13.29
CA GLY A 182 6.77 1.55 13.96
C GLY A 182 8.00 1.57 14.87
N GLN A 183 8.28 0.47 15.59
CA GLN A 183 9.49 0.33 16.42
C GLN A 183 10.76 0.39 15.54
N THR A 184 10.78 -0.33 14.43
CA THR A 184 11.91 -0.29 13.49
C THR A 184 12.09 1.12 12.88
N LEU A 185 11.00 1.79 12.51
CA LEU A 185 11.04 3.17 12.02
C LEU A 185 11.57 4.14 13.08
N ARG A 186 11.13 4.01 14.35
CA ARG A 186 11.63 4.78 15.48
C ARG A 186 13.13 4.61 15.65
N ASP A 187 13.62 3.38 15.60
CA ASP A 187 15.04 3.06 15.77
C ASP A 187 15.91 3.65 14.64
N LYS A 188 15.29 3.89 13.48
CA LYS A 188 15.87 4.65 12.36
C LYS A 188 15.70 6.17 12.50
N GLY A 189 15.11 6.66 13.60
CA GLY A 189 14.96 8.09 13.91
C GLY A 189 13.68 8.73 13.34
N ALA A 190 12.73 7.96 12.80
CA ALA A 190 11.48 8.52 12.32
C ALA A 190 10.62 9.06 13.47
N LEU A 191 9.97 10.20 13.25
CA LEU A 191 9.04 10.85 14.19
C LEU A 191 7.78 11.29 13.45
N GLY A 192 6.66 11.31 14.17
CA GLY A 192 5.41 11.82 13.66
C GLY A 192 4.45 10.74 13.19
N ARG A 193 3.50 11.11 12.34
CA ARG A 193 2.47 10.20 11.82
C ARG A 193 2.97 9.44 10.61
N PHE A 194 2.62 8.16 10.56
CA PHE A 194 2.80 7.30 9.40
C PHE A 194 1.60 6.37 9.25
N GLY A 195 1.44 5.82 8.06
CA GLY A 195 0.48 4.76 7.76
C GLY A 195 1.18 3.55 7.16
N VAL A 196 0.61 2.38 7.35
CA VAL A 196 1.01 1.14 6.66
C VAL A 196 -0.21 0.59 5.95
N ASP A 197 -0.06 0.38 4.66
CA ASP A 197 -1.08 -0.24 3.82
C ASP A 197 -0.82 -1.74 3.68
N PHE A 198 -1.88 -2.53 3.74
CA PHE A 198 -1.83 -3.99 3.65
C PHE A 198 -2.73 -4.50 2.51
N MET A 199 -2.44 -5.71 2.08
CA MET A 199 -3.38 -6.59 1.39
C MET A 199 -3.61 -7.80 2.28
N SER A 200 -4.87 -8.07 2.62
CA SER A 200 -5.26 -9.19 3.49
C SER A 200 -6.06 -10.18 2.68
N VAL A 201 -5.64 -11.44 2.72
CA VAL A 201 -6.25 -12.54 1.97
C VAL A 201 -6.81 -13.55 2.95
N LYS A 202 -8.10 -13.88 2.79
CA LYS A 202 -8.75 -14.91 3.59
C LYS A 202 -8.33 -16.29 3.11
N SER A 203 -7.98 -17.14 4.07
CA SER A 203 -7.67 -18.57 3.89
C SER A 203 -8.51 -19.41 4.84
N ASP A 204 -8.42 -20.73 4.74
CA ASP A 204 -9.14 -21.64 5.64
C ASP A 204 -8.70 -21.49 7.11
N ASP A 205 -7.45 -21.10 7.35
CA ASP A 205 -6.85 -20.92 8.68
C ASP A 205 -6.99 -19.49 9.25
N GLY A 206 -7.67 -18.58 8.52
CA GLY A 206 -7.82 -17.17 8.92
C GLY A 206 -7.34 -16.18 7.86
N TRP A 207 -6.81 -15.03 8.27
CA TRP A 207 -6.35 -13.99 7.38
C TRP A 207 -4.82 -13.99 7.23
N ASN A 208 -4.33 -13.91 6.00
CA ASN A 208 -2.92 -13.69 5.69
C ASN A 208 -2.72 -12.22 5.31
N HIS A 209 -1.90 -11.50 6.07
CA HIS A 209 -1.63 -10.09 5.88
C HIS A 209 -0.28 -9.88 5.20
N TYR A 210 -0.28 -9.11 4.10
CA TYR A 210 0.90 -8.69 3.38
C TYR A 210 1.06 -7.18 3.50
N ALA A 211 2.15 -6.71 4.10
CA ALA A 211 2.49 -5.29 4.14
C ALA A 211 2.94 -4.80 2.76
N ILE A 212 2.35 -3.70 2.30
CA ILE A 212 2.49 -3.21 0.92
C ILE A 212 3.32 -1.93 0.84
N GLU A 213 3.04 -0.96 1.74
CA GLU A 213 3.64 0.36 1.68
C GLU A 213 3.66 1.04 3.05
N ILE A 214 4.72 1.77 3.33
CA ILE A 214 4.81 2.71 4.45
C ILE A 214 4.65 4.13 3.91
N ASN A 215 3.65 4.84 4.42
CA ASN A 215 3.41 6.24 4.14
C ASN A 215 3.93 7.09 5.31
N LEU A 216 5.16 7.65 5.23
CA LEU A 216 5.77 8.48 6.28
C LEU A 216 5.17 9.90 6.31
N ARG A 217 3.86 10.00 6.26
CA ARG A 217 3.11 11.25 6.22
C ARG A 217 1.69 11.05 6.71
N LYS A 218 0.94 12.16 6.86
CA LYS A 218 -0.51 12.11 6.99
C LYS A 218 -1.15 11.63 5.69
N GLY A 219 -2.11 10.74 5.78
CA GLY A 219 -2.87 10.19 4.65
C GLY A 219 -4.28 10.77 4.54
N GLY A 220 -5.05 10.32 3.54
CA GLY A 220 -6.45 10.71 3.30
C GLY A 220 -7.39 10.39 4.47
N THR A 221 -7.09 9.36 5.25
CA THR A 221 -7.85 8.97 6.45
C THR A 221 -7.64 9.88 7.66
N THR A 222 -6.62 10.76 7.63
CA THR A 222 -6.26 11.61 8.78
C THR A 222 -7.34 12.63 9.12
N HIS A 223 -7.86 13.35 8.11
CA HIS A 223 -8.86 14.39 8.33
C HIS A 223 -10.20 13.85 8.84
N PRO A 224 -10.81 12.81 8.22
CA PRO A 224 -12.03 12.21 8.72
C PRO A 224 -11.91 11.72 10.17
N PHE A 225 -10.79 11.08 10.50
CA PHE A 225 -10.54 10.60 11.85
C PHE A 225 -10.45 11.75 12.88
N LEU A 226 -9.68 12.81 12.57
CA LEU A 226 -9.60 13.99 13.44
C LEU A 226 -10.94 14.69 13.59
N MET A 227 -11.76 14.74 12.53
CA MET A 227 -13.11 15.29 12.61
C MET A 227 -13.99 14.47 13.54
N LEU A 228 -13.94 13.13 13.45
CA LEU A 228 -14.68 12.27 14.38
C LEU A 228 -14.24 12.52 15.83
N GLN A 229 -12.93 12.61 16.10
CA GLN A 229 -12.41 12.91 17.46
C GLN A 229 -12.90 14.28 17.95
N PHE A 230 -12.83 15.32 17.10
CA PHE A 230 -13.27 16.66 17.45
C PHE A 230 -14.77 16.73 17.78
N LEU A 231 -15.60 15.99 17.06
CA LEU A 231 -17.05 15.98 17.25
C LEU A 231 -17.51 15.11 18.43
N THR A 232 -16.70 14.15 18.89
CA THR A 232 -17.18 13.10 19.80
C THR A 232 -16.32 12.90 21.04
N GLU A 233 -15.14 13.52 21.10
CA GLU A 233 -14.14 13.36 22.17
C GLU A 233 -13.74 11.89 22.46
N GLY A 234 -13.97 10.99 21.49
CA GLY A 234 -13.64 9.59 21.60
C GLY A 234 -12.20 9.27 21.21
N TYR A 235 -11.83 8.02 21.31
CA TYR A 235 -10.52 7.52 20.94
C TYR A 235 -10.59 6.12 20.31
N TYR A 236 -9.60 5.77 19.50
CA TYR A 236 -9.45 4.43 18.96
C TYR A 236 -8.70 3.55 19.97
N ASN A 237 -9.32 2.44 20.35
CA ASN A 237 -8.73 1.42 21.20
C ASN A 237 -8.16 0.31 20.32
N SER A 238 -6.83 0.25 20.18
CA SER A 238 -6.14 -0.73 19.32
C SER A 238 -6.24 -2.16 19.83
N ASP A 239 -6.48 -2.36 21.11
CA ASP A 239 -6.57 -3.69 21.72
C ASP A 239 -7.97 -4.30 21.53
N LEU A 240 -8.97 -3.45 21.29
CA LEU A 240 -10.35 -3.84 20.97
C LEU A 240 -10.70 -3.67 19.48
N GLY A 241 -9.83 -3.05 18.70
CA GLY A 241 -10.08 -2.77 17.27
C GLY A 241 -11.19 -1.76 16.97
N CYS A 242 -11.66 -0.98 17.96
CA CYS A 242 -12.84 -0.13 17.83
C CYS A 242 -12.63 1.30 18.33
N TYR A 243 -13.49 2.22 17.89
CA TYR A 243 -13.52 3.60 18.37
C TYR A 243 -14.56 3.76 19.48
N VAL A 244 -14.13 4.25 20.64
CA VAL A 244 -14.93 4.31 21.86
C VAL A 244 -15.18 5.76 22.27
N LEU A 245 -16.43 6.07 22.57
CA LEU A 245 -16.86 7.35 23.15
C LEU A 245 -16.66 7.37 24.67
N PRO A 246 -16.67 8.55 25.31
CA PRO A 246 -16.65 8.66 26.77
C PRO A 246 -17.76 7.89 27.50
N ASP A 247 -18.89 7.68 26.86
CA ASP A 247 -20.05 6.92 27.38
C ASP A 247 -20.01 5.42 27.05
N GLY A 248 -18.90 4.93 26.46
CA GLY A 248 -18.67 3.53 26.10
C GLY A 248 -19.28 3.08 24.76
N ARG A 249 -20.03 3.93 24.06
CA ARG A 249 -20.58 3.59 22.74
C ARG A 249 -19.50 3.61 21.69
N THR A 250 -19.63 2.78 20.64
CA THR A 250 -18.74 2.75 19.47
C THR A 250 -19.24 3.67 18.35
N ARG A 251 -18.31 4.08 17.47
CA ARG A 251 -18.63 4.87 16.27
C ARG A 251 -17.87 4.35 15.05
N TYR A 252 -18.50 4.53 13.91
CA TYR A 252 -18.06 4.14 12.58
C TYR A 252 -18.25 5.29 11.63
N TYR A 253 -17.49 5.34 10.54
CA TYR A 253 -17.76 6.23 9.40
C TYR A 253 -17.30 5.60 8.09
N PHE A 254 -17.84 6.12 7.01
CA PHE A 254 -17.29 6.05 5.67
C PHE A 254 -16.84 7.44 5.25
N ALA A 255 -15.65 7.55 4.64
CA ALA A 255 -15.14 8.80 4.10
C ALA A 255 -14.59 8.60 2.68
N THR A 256 -14.79 9.60 1.84
CA THR A 256 -14.25 9.63 0.46
C THR A 256 -13.80 11.05 0.12
N ASP A 257 -12.74 11.16 -0.65
CA ASP A 257 -12.26 12.40 -1.27
C ASP A 257 -12.62 12.47 -2.78
N ASN A 258 -13.40 11.50 -3.27
CA ASN A 258 -13.81 11.39 -4.68
C ASN A 258 -15.29 11.74 -4.88
N LEU A 259 -15.88 12.55 -4.00
CA LEU A 259 -17.27 12.96 -4.13
C LEU A 259 -17.45 13.91 -5.32
N GLN A 260 -18.17 13.44 -6.35
CA GLN A 260 -18.52 14.24 -7.52
C GLN A 260 -20.04 14.27 -7.66
N ASN A 261 -20.61 15.47 -7.71
CA ASN A 261 -22.04 15.68 -7.94
C ASN A 261 -22.23 16.96 -8.73
N ASP A 262 -23.16 16.94 -9.70
CA ASP A 262 -23.51 18.11 -10.51
C ASP A 262 -24.04 19.27 -9.65
N ALA A 263 -24.64 18.97 -8.50
CA ALA A 263 -25.10 19.97 -7.54
C ALA A 263 -23.96 20.82 -6.93
N TYR A 264 -22.72 20.37 -7.04
CA TYR A 264 -21.55 21.11 -6.54
C TYR A 264 -20.90 22.01 -7.60
N LYS A 265 -21.39 21.96 -8.86
CA LYS A 265 -20.90 22.84 -9.92
C LYS A 265 -21.22 24.28 -9.59
N GLY A 266 -20.18 25.10 -9.57
CA GLY A 266 -20.32 26.54 -9.29
C GLY A 266 -20.25 26.94 -7.83
N LEU A 267 -20.12 25.98 -6.88
CA LEU A 267 -19.82 26.33 -5.50
C LEU A 267 -18.47 27.02 -5.39
N THR A 268 -18.39 28.03 -4.54
CA THR A 268 -17.17 28.75 -4.21
C THR A 268 -16.73 28.40 -2.78
N PRO A 269 -15.48 28.75 -2.36
CA PRO A 269 -15.06 28.57 -0.97
C PRO A 269 -15.90 29.32 0.08
N LEU A 270 -16.86 30.14 -0.34
CA LEU A 270 -17.76 30.90 0.53
C LEU A 270 -19.13 30.23 0.69
N ASP A 271 -19.45 29.25 -0.13
CA ASP A 271 -20.67 28.43 -0.08
C ASP A 271 -20.48 27.23 0.84
#